data_ce38281b2c5380bfeac3f850b6b3f4c0
#
_entry.id   ce38281b2c5380bfeac3f850b6b3f4c0
#
_cell.length_a   1.000
_cell.length_b   1.000
_cell.length_c   1.000
_cell.angle_alpha   90.00
_cell.angle_beta   90.00
_cell.angle_gamma   90.00
#
_symmetry.space_group_name_H-M   'P 1'
#
loop_
_entity.id
_entity.type
_entity.pdbx_description
1 polymer ?
#
loop_
_entity_poly.entity_id
_entity_poly.type
_entity_poly.pdbx_seq_one_letter_code
_entity_poly.pdbx_strand_id
1 'polypeptide(L)'
;MNRKIKKQVLAVLAGSDLETIRRELGRYEEHGLVNPLFSALLRPEEMLRWHTVTLFGEVVSRLADKDMEAARIVMRRFLWSLNDESGGIGWGAPEAMAETMYHHDRLCDEYLHMLISYMLPDGPLEHQDGNFLELPELQRGLLWGIGRLAEKRAALLVEKQVVPSLLTYLSSADAAVRGLAARALRLLKAVQAVEEMKQLEGDERKVRFYHEGEIIVTTVGELAGDALVEIKNSQEIHH
;
A
#
# COMPACT_ATOMS: atom_id res chain seq x y z
N MET A 1 -7.33 3.53 27.41
CA MET A 1 -8.19 3.42 26.21
C MET A 1 -9.57 2.91 26.59
N ASN A 2 -10.64 3.60 26.21
CA ASN A 2 -12.01 3.20 26.54
C ASN A 2 -12.43 1.96 25.73
N ARG A 3 -12.59 0.79 26.39
CA ARG A 3 -12.97 -0.49 25.79
C ARG A 3 -14.29 -0.40 24.98
N LYS A 4 -15.18 0.51 25.41
CA LYS A 4 -16.47 0.77 24.73
C LYS A 4 -16.25 1.38 23.34
N ILE A 5 -15.38 2.40 23.23
CA ILE A 5 -15.05 3.04 21.93
C ILE A 5 -14.44 2.03 20.97
N LYS A 6 -13.47 1.23 21.42
CA LYS A 6 -12.88 0.18 20.58
C LYS A 6 -13.94 -0.77 20.00
N LYS A 7 -14.89 -1.23 20.83
CA LYS A 7 -15.95 -2.13 20.37
C LYS A 7 -16.87 -1.46 19.34
N GLN A 8 -17.21 -0.18 19.56
CA GLN A 8 -18.03 0.59 18.64
C GLN A 8 -17.32 0.80 17.29
N VAL A 9 -16.07 1.22 17.30
CA VAL A 9 -15.28 1.42 16.07
C VAL A 9 -15.16 0.12 15.26
N LEU A 10 -14.87 -1.01 15.91
CA LEU A 10 -14.79 -2.30 15.23
C LEU A 10 -16.13 -2.72 14.61
N ALA A 11 -17.24 -2.46 15.31
CA ALA A 11 -18.57 -2.75 14.77
C ALA A 11 -18.92 -1.89 13.56
N VAL A 12 -18.53 -0.62 13.56
CA VAL A 12 -18.73 0.28 12.41
C VAL A 12 -17.86 -0.15 11.22
N LEU A 13 -16.58 -0.47 11.44
CA LEU A 13 -15.65 -0.92 10.39
C LEU A 13 -16.09 -2.25 9.73
N ALA A 14 -16.86 -3.07 10.42
CA ALA A 14 -17.43 -4.30 9.86
C ALA A 14 -18.64 -4.06 8.94
N GLY A 15 -19.11 -2.82 8.81
CA GLY A 15 -20.16 -2.44 7.86
C GLY A 15 -19.70 -2.60 6.40
N SER A 16 -20.65 -2.65 5.47
CA SER A 16 -20.36 -2.83 4.04
C SER A 16 -20.24 -1.52 3.25
N ASP A 17 -20.75 -0.42 3.79
CA ASP A 17 -20.77 0.89 3.12
C ASP A 17 -19.74 1.84 3.71
N LEU A 18 -18.72 2.15 2.91
CA LEU A 18 -17.61 3.01 3.31
C LEU A 18 -18.04 4.44 3.67
N GLU A 19 -19.05 5.00 2.98
CA GLU A 19 -19.57 6.35 3.28
C GLU A 19 -20.26 6.39 4.64
N THR A 20 -21.01 5.36 4.98
CA THR A 20 -21.60 5.23 6.31
C THR A 20 -20.52 5.08 7.38
N ILE A 21 -19.46 4.29 7.12
CA ILE A 21 -18.32 4.13 8.03
C ILE A 21 -17.66 5.50 8.26
N ARG A 22 -17.37 6.26 7.21
CA ARG A 22 -16.79 7.61 7.27
C ARG A 22 -17.64 8.54 8.13
N ARG A 23 -18.95 8.58 7.88
CA ARG A 23 -19.89 9.42 8.63
C ARG A 23 -19.95 9.08 10.11
N GLU A 24 -20.00 7.79 10.45
CA GLU A 24 -20.09 7.33 11.84
C GLU A 24 -18.75 7.57 12.58
N LEU A 25 -17.61 7.29 11.96
CA LEU A 25 -16.30 7.49 12.57
C LEU A 25 -15.87 8.95 12.57
N GLY A 26 -16.38 9.78 11.66
CA GLY A 26 -16.15 11.23 11.65
C GLY A 26 -16.68 11.97 12.89
N ARG A 27 -17.46 11.30 13.76
CA ARG A 27 -17.94 11.84 15.05
C ARG A 27 -16.90 11.74 16.17
N TYR A 28 -15.81 11.04 15.94
CA TYR A 28 -14.75 10.84 16.92
C TYR A 28 -13.55 11.72 16.60
N GLU A 29 -12.87 12.19 17.65
CA GLU A 29 -11.56 12.83 17.50
C GLU A 29 -10.52 11.83 16.98
N GLU A 30 -9.63 12.29 16.10
CA GLU A 30 -8.65 11.46 15.40
C GLU A 30 -7.79 10.63 16.37
N HIS A 31 -7.28 11.26 17.44
CA HIS A 31 -6.50 10.59 18.50
C HIS A 31 -7.24 9.38 19.11
N GLY A 32 -8.56 9.50 19.27
CA GLY A 32 -9.41 8.44 19.82
C GLY A 32 -9.53 7.22 18.89
N LEU A 33 -9.36 7.42 17.58
CA LEU A 33 -9.49 6.38 16.55
C LEU A 33 -8.20 5.59 16.33
N VAL A 34 -7.01 6.16 16.54
CA VAL A 34 -5.72 5.54 16.21
C VAL A 34 -5.58 4.12 16.80
N ASN A 35 -5.78 3.94 18.10
CA ASN A 35 -5.63 2.64 18.73
C ASN A 35 -6.70 1.61 18.33
N PRO A 36 -8.00 1.96 18.22
CA PRO A 36 -9.00 1.10 17.60
C PRO A 36 -8.63 0.64 16.18
N LEU A 37 -8.15 1.53 15.32
CA LEU A 37 -7.73 1.22 13.94
C LEU A 37 -6.54 0.24 13.92
N PHE A 38 -5.50 0.44 14.74
CA PHE A 38 -4.43 -0.57 14.87
C PHE A 38 -4.94 -1.93 15.30
N SER A 39 -5.94 -1.98 16.17
CA SER A 39 -6.55 -3.24 16.57
C SER A 39 -7.41 -3.88 15.46
N ALA A 40 -7.93 -3.07 14.55
CA ALA A 40 -8.73 -3.51 13.42
C ALA A 40 -7.84 -4.11 12.30
N LEU A 41 -6.64 -3.58 12.06
CA LEU A 41 -5.68 -4.15 11.10
C LEU A 41 -5.35 -5.62 11.37
N LEU A 42 -5.40 -6.06 12.63
CA LEU A 42 -5.09 -7.43 13.04
C LEU A 42 -6.29 -8.38 12.92
N ARG A 43 -7.41 -7.93 12.36
CA ARG A 43 -8.59 -8.77 12.20
C ARG A 43 -8.52 -9.62 10.95
N PRO A 44 -9.08 -10.85 10.96
CA PRO A 44 -9.06 -11.74 9.81
C PRO A 44 -10.02 -11.31 8.68
N GLU A 45 -11.03 -10.51 9.00
CA GLU A 45 -12.06 -10.08 8.05
C GLU A 45 -11.46 -9.12 7.01
N GLU A 46 -11.39 -9.55 5.75
CA GLU A 46 -10.71 -8.83 4.66
C GLU A 46 -11.23 -7.40 4.48
N MET A 47 -12.55 -7.23 4.34
CA MET A 47 -13.14 -5.90 4.12
C MET A 47 -12.95 -4.98 5.32
N LEU A 48 -13.03 -5.50 6.55
CA LEU A 48 -12.78 -4.70 7.75
C LEU A 48 -11.34 -4.17 7.76
N ARG A 49 -10.36 -4.97 7.35
CA ARG A 49 -8.96 -4.52 7.23
C ARG A 49 -8.83 -3.43 6.17
N TRP A 50 -9.46 -3.58 5.01
CA TRP A 50 -9.39 -2.56 3.95
C TRP A 50 -10.09 -1.26 4.32
N HIS A 51 -11.25 -1.32 4.96
CA HIS A 51 -11.88 -0.13 5.56
C HIS A 51 -10.95 0.54 6.56
N THR A 52 -10.22 -0.27 7.36
CA THR A 52 -9.25 0.24 8.33
C THR A 52 -8.08 0.94 7.65
N VAL A 53 -7.52 0.38 6.58
CA VAL A 53 -6.47 1.00 5.76
C VAL A 53 -6.94 2.35 5.22
N THR A 54 -8.11 2.39 4.58
CA THR A 54 -8.70 3.63 4.05
C THR A 54 -8.87 4.68 5.15
N LEU A 55 -9.43 4.27 6.30
CA LEU A 55 -9.64 5.18 7.42
C LEU A 55 -8.33 5.65 8.07
N PHE A 56 -7.27 4.86 8.05
CA PHE A 56 -5.95 5.34 8.49
C PHE A 56 -5.47 6.50 7.62
N GLY A 57 -5.57 6.39 6.30
CA GLY A 57 -5.22 7.48 5.39
C GLY A 57 -5.94 8.78 5.74
N GLU A 58 -7.24 8.70 5.90
CA GLU A 58 -8.07 9.88 6.17
C GLU A 58 -7.88 10.44 7.59
N VAL A 59 -7.86 9.56 8.61
CA VAL A 59 -7.75 9.96 10.02
C VAL A 59 -6.36 10.53 10.31
N VAL A 60 -5.29 9.88 9.85
CA VAL A 60 -3.92 10.35 10.11
C VAL A 60 -3.59 11.60 9.31
N SER A 61 -4.16 11.78 8.11
CA SER A 61 -4.05 13.03 7.36
C SER A 61 -4.68 14.20 8.13
N ARG A 62 -5.92 14.05 8.60
CA ARG A 62 -6.55 15.09 9.44
C ARG A 62 -5.84 15.32 10.77
N LEU A 63 -5.27 14.26 11.35
CA LEU A 63 -4.44 14.38 12.55
C LEU A 63 -3.18 15.21 12.25
N ALA A 64 -2.53 14.99 11.12
CA ALA A 64 -1.33 15.72 10.70
C ALA A 64 -1.60 17.22 10.52
N ASP A 65 -2.78 17.59 9.99
CA ASP A 65 -3.20 18.99 9.85
C ASP A 65 -3.34 19.71 11.21
N LYS A 66 -3.69 18.97 12.28
CA LYS A 66 -3.89 19.50 13.64
C LYS A 66 -2.65 19.36 14.51
N ASP A 67 -2.00 18.19 14.45
CA ASP A 67 -0.85 17.79 15.26
C ASP A 67 0.06 16.85 14.43
N MET A 68 1.00 17.44 13.72
CA MET A 68 1.95 16.71 12.87
C MET A 68 2.78 15.69 13.67
N GLU A 69 3.16 16.00 14.92
CA GLU A 69 3.95 15.06 15.71
C GLU A 69 3.15 13.83 16.12
N ALA A 70 1.88 14.00 16.45
CA ALA A 70 0.99 12.87 16.69
C ALA A 70 0.85 11.96 15.44
N ALA A 71 0.75 12.55 14.24
CA ALA A 71 0.74 11.78 12.99
C ALA A 71 2.07 11.05 12.74
N ARG A 72 3.21 11.69 13.00
CA ARG A 72 4.53 11.03 12.94
C ARG A 72 4.66 9.86 13.91
N ILE A 73 4.07 9.96 15.11
CA ILE A 73 4.02 8.83 16.06
C ILE A 73 3.27 7.65 15.44
N VAL A 74 2.17 7.89 14.71
CA VAL A 74 1.44 6.83 14.01
C VAL A 74 2.31 6.20 12.91
N MET A 75 2.98 7.01 12.09
CA MET A 75 3.87 6.53 11.03
C MET A 75 5.02 5.68 11.60
N ARG A 76 5.68 6.14 12.65
CA ARG A 76 6.74 5.37 13.34
C ARG A 76 6.23 4.06 13.92
N ARG A 77 4.96 4.00 14.36
CA ARG A 77 4.36 2.77 14.85
C ARG A 77 4.13 1.74 13.73
N PHE A 78 3.79 2.16 12.51
CA PHE A 78 3.76 1.26 11.35
C PHE A 78 5.16 0.71 11.04
N LEU A 79 6.17 1.58 10.98
CA LEU A 79 7.56 1.18 10.77
C LEU A 79 8.02 0.17 11.82
N TRP A 80 7.72 0.43 13.08
CA TRP A 80 8.06 -0.51 14.16
C TRP A 80 7.38 -1.86 13.97
N SER A 81 6.10 -1.90 13.58
CA SER A 81 5.41 -3.18 13.36
C SER A 81 5.96 -3.97 12.17
N LEU A 82 6.61 -3.32 11.20
CA LEU A 82 7.29 -3.98 10.07
C LEU A 82 8.69 -4.51 10.44
N ASN A 83 9.36 -3.89 11.41
CA ASN A 83 10.70 -4.26 11.85
C ASN A 83 10.69 -5.08 13.16
N ASP A 84 9.51 -5.49 13.66
CA ASP A 84 9.39 -6.24 14.92
C ASP A 84 9.65 -7.72 14.69
N GLU A 85 10.79 -8.22 15.16
CA GLU A 85 11.18 -9.63 15.10
C GLU A 85 10.42 -10.51 16.11
N SER A 86 9.61 -9.93 17.02
CA SER A 86 8.94 -10.65 18.11
C SER A 86 7.67 -11.42 17.68
N GLY A 87 7.42 -11.59 16.37
CA GLY A 87 6.33 -12.39 15.81
C GLY A 87 5.04 -11.60 15.53
N GLY A 88 5.06 -10.29 15.67
CA GLY A 88 4.03 -9.40 15.16
C GLY A 88 4.25 -9.16 13.68
N ILE A 89 3.61 -9.96 12.81
CA ILE A 89 3.63 -9.67 11.38
C ILE A 89 2.92 -8.34 11.16
N GLY A 90 3.58 -7.40 10.53
CA GLY A 90 3.07 -6.02 10.30
C GLY A 90 1.92 -5.93 9.28
N TRP A 91 0.91 -6.82 9.43
CA TRP A 91 -0.26 -6.88 8.56
C TRP A 91 -0.93 -5.53 8.38
N GLY A 92 -1.11 -5.10 7.14
CA GLY A 92 -1.77 -3.84 6.79
C GLY A 92 -0.94 -2.59 7.04
N ALA A 93 0.28 -2.69 7.60
CA ALA A 93 1.13 -1.53 7.85
C ALA A 93 1.63 -0.87 6.57
N PRO A 94 2.16 -1.60 5.56
CA PRO A 94 2.58 -0.97 4.31
C PRO A 94 1.41 -0.26 3.60
N GLU A 95 0.24 -0.89 3.58
CA GLU A 95 -0.97 -0.34 2.97
C GLU A 95 -1.44 0.93 3.69
N ALA A 96 -1.51 0.90 5.03
CA ALA A 96 -1.92 2.06 5.83
C ALA A 96 -0.92 3.22 5.75
N MET A 97 0.39 2.93 5.68
CA MET A 97 1.42 3.94 5.42
C MET A 97 1.21 4.60 4.06
N ALA A 98 1.03 3.78 3.01
CA ALA A 98 0.84 4.28 1.65
C ALA A 98 -0.44 5.10 1.54
N GLU A 99 -1.55 4.65 2.10
CA GLU A 99 -2.81 5.38 2.09
C GLU A 99 -2.69 6.71 2.85
N THR A 100 -1.98 6.74 3.98
CA THR A 100 -1.68 7.98 4.71
C THR A 100 -0.86 8.96 3.86
N MET A 101 0.19 8.48 3.19
CA MET A 101 1.02 9.28 2.30
C MET A 101 0.28 9.71 1.03
N TYR A 102 -0.68 8.93 0.55
CA TYR A 102 -1.54 9.30 -0.56
C TYR A 102 -2.39 10.54 -0.22
N HIS A 103 -2.87 10.64 1.01
CA HIS A 103 -3.73 11.73 1.48
C HIS A 103 -2.95 12.96 1.98
N HIS A 104 -1.69 12.84 2.42
CA HIS A 104 -0.95 13.93 3.05
C HIS A 104 0.46 14.11 2.50
N ASP A 105 0.72 15.23 1.81
CA ASP A 105 1.96 15.51 1.07
C ASP A 105 3.21 15.50 1.98
N ARG A 106 3.17 16.21 3.10
CA ARG A 106 4.31 16.27 4.01
C ARG A 106 4.66 14.92 4.65
N LEU A 107 3.67 14.10 4.97
CA LEU A 107 3.94 12.73 5.43
C LEU A 107 4.53 11.87 4.31
N CYS A 108 4.12 12.12 3.05
CA CYS A 108 4.76 11.48 1.92
C CYS A 108 6.24 11.88 1.80
N ASP A 109 6.55 13.16 1.86
CA ASP A 109 7.92 13.66 1.78
C ASP A 109 8.82 13.07 2.88
N GLU A 110 8.27 12.95 4.10
CA GLU A 110 9.01 12.45 5.27
C GLU A 110 9.18 10.93 5.28
N TYR A 111 8.26 10.13 4.73
CA TYR A 111 8.21 8.67 4.94
C TYR A 111 8.29 7.82 3.67
N LEU A 112 8.17 8.40 2.48
CA LEU A 112 8.18 7.63 1.22
C LEU A 112 9.47 6.81 1.06
N HIS A 113 10.62 7.40 1.39
CA HIS A 113 11.91 6.71 1.27
C HIS A 113 11.99 5.47 2.19
N MET A 114 11.33 5.51 3.35
CA MET A 114 11.26 4.36 4.25
C MET A 114 10.37 3.25 3.66
N LEU A 115 9.22 3.60 3.05
CA LEU A 115 8.40 2.59 2.38
C LEU A 115 9.15 1.96 1.20
N ILE A 116 9.88 2.75 0.41
CA ILE A 116 10.69 2.26 -0.71
C ILE A 116 11.81 1.33 -0.23
N SER A 117 12.44 1.61 0.94
CA SER A 117 13.53 0.78 1.47
C SER A 117 13.11 -0.68 1.69
N TYR A 118 11.82 -0.94 1.94
CA TYR A 118 11.29 -2.31 2.07
C TYR A 118 11.26 -3.12 0.76
N MET A 119 11.57 -2.50 -0.38
CA MET A 119 11.81 -3.19 -1.66
C MET A 119 13.29 -3.50 -1.90
N LEU A 120 14.20 -2.98 -1.07
CA LEU A 120 15.64 -3.02 -1.30
C LEU A 120 16.28 -4.13 -0.47
N PRO A 121 16.93 -5.13 -1.12
CA PRO A 121 17.78 -6.10 -0.42
C PRO A 121 19.03 -5.41 0.13
N ASP A 122 19.71 -6.09 1.02
CA ASP A 122 21.02 -5.66 1.50
C ASP A 122 21.98 -5.46 0.33
N GLY A 123 22.72 -4.35 0.37
CA GLY A 123 23.75 -4.06 -0.62
C GLY A 123 25.05 -4.85 -0.35
N PRO A 124 26.02 -4.78 -1.29
CA PRO A 124 27.27 -5.52 -1.17
C PRO A 124 28.24 -4.95 -0.11
N LEU A 125 27.97 -3.78 0.42
CA LEU A 125 28.80 -3.14 1.45
C LEU A 125 28.16 -3.25 2.83
N GLU A 126 28.96 -3.42 3.89
CA GLU A 126 28.55 -3.66 5.28
C GLU A 126 27.56 -2.61 5.83
N HIS A 127 27.50 -1.43 5.26
CA HIS A 127 26.61 -0.33 5.67
C HIS A 127 25.48 -0.05 4.69
N GLN A 128 25.26 -0.92 3.70
CA GLN A 128 24.17 -0.85 2.74
C GLN A 128 23.04 -1.84 3.13
N ASP A 129 22.55 -1.68 4.35
CA ASP A 129 21.44 -2.48 4.83
C ASP A 129 20.15 -2.06 4.12
N GLY A 130 19.51 -3.02 3.44
CA GLY A 130 18.14 -2.91 2.96
C GLY A 130 17.17 -3.32 4.07
N ASN A 131 15.89 -3.12 3.80
CA ASN A 131 14.81 -3.56 4.68
C ASN A 131 13.87 -4.53 3.94
N PHE A 132 14.40 -5.35 3.03
CA PHE A 132 13.61 -6.18 2.14
C PHE A 132 12.61 -7.06 2.89
N LEU A 133 11.34 -6.93 2.55
CA LEU A 133 10.30 -7.78 3.12
C LEU A 133 10.30 -9.14 2.43
N GLU A 134 10.66 -10.19 3.16
CA GLU A 134 10.75 -11.56 2.62
C GLU A 134 9.37 -12.23 2.50
N LEU A 135 8.43 -11.90 3.38
CA LEU A 135 7.11 -12.52 3.42
C LEU A 135 6.22 -12.05 2.26
N PRO A 136 5.72 -12.95 1.40
CA PRO A 136 4.88 -12.57 0.26
C PRO A 136 3.66 -11.75 0.65
N GLU A 137 3.07 -12.00 1.79
CA GLU A 137 1.93 -11.25 2.30
C GLU A 137 2.25 -9.78 2.54
N LEU A 138 3.43 -9.48 3.09
CA LEU A 138 3.88 -8.10 3.28
C LEU A 138 4.30 -7.45 1.97
N GLN A 139 4.91 -8.24 1.05
CA GLN A 139 5.21 -7.78 -0.31
C GLN A 139 3.94 -7.37 -1.06
N ARG A 140 2.85 -8.14 -0.94
CA ARG A 140 1.54 -7.77 -1.53
C ARG A 140 1.07 -6.41 -1.01
N GLY A 141 1.14 -6.18 0.32
CA GLY A 141 0.79 -4.91 0.93
C GLY A 141 1.66 -3.75 0.46
N LEU A 142 2.97 -3.97 0.39
CA LEU A 142 3.95 -3.00 -0.10
C LEU A 142 3.67 -2.61 -1.55
N LEU A 143 3.50 -3.59 -2.44
CA LEU A 143 3.25 -3.34 -3.87
C LEU A 143 1.89 -2.73 -4.13
N TRP A 144 0.86 -3.11 -3.37
CA TRP A 144 -0.43 -2.42 -3.37
C TRP A 144 -0.24 -0.94 -3.01
N GLY A 145 0.53 -0.68 -1.94
CA GLY A 145 0.81 0.67 -1.47
C GLY A 145 1.58 1.53 -2.48
N ILE A 146 2.61 0.96 -3.13
CA ILE A 146 3.34 1.64 -4.21
C ILE A 146 2.39 1.94 -5.38
N GLY A 147 1.54 0.98 -5.78
CA GLY A 147 0.52 1.20 -6.80
C GLY A 147 -0.47 2.31 -6.41
N ARG A 148 -0.92 2.34 -5.16
CA ARG A 148 -1.81 3.39 -4.64
C ARG A 148 -1.15 4.77 -4.71
N LEU A 149 0.10 4.87 -4.31
CA LEU A 149 0.86 6.13 -4.42
C LEU A 149 1.09 6.55 -5.88
N ALA A 150 1.30 5.58 -6.78
CA ALA A 150 1.50 5.86 -8.21
C ALA A 150 0.28 6.53 -8.86
N GLU A 151 -0.94 6.28 -8.39
CA GLU A 151 -2.16 6.93 -8.89
C GLU A 151 -2.10 8.46 -8.77
N LYS A 152 -1.41 8.99 -7.76
CA LYS A 152 -1.31 10.43 -7.51
C LYS A 152 0.09 11.01 -7.71
N ARG A 153 1.14 10.18 -7.56
CA ARG A 153 2.53 10.60 -7.41
C ARG A 153 3.50 9.85 -8.31
N ALA A 154 3.05 9.43 -9.50
CA ALA A 154 3.86 8.65 -10.42
C ALA A 154 5.23 9.29 -10.71
N ALA A 155 5.26 10.60 -10.99
CA ALA A 155 6.51 11.33 -11.27
C ALA A 155 7.51 11.25 -10.09
N LEU A 156 7.03 11.43 -8.85
CA LEU A 156 7.87 11.31 -7.65
C LEU A 156 8.44 9.90 -7.48
N LEU A 157 7.63 8.87 -7.69
CA LEU A 157 8.08 7.47 -7.61
C LEU A 157 9.12 7.13 -8.68
N VAL A 158 8.96 7.67 -9.90
CA VAL A 158 9.97 7.53 -10.98
C VAL A 158 11.27 8.24 -10.59
N GLU A 159 11.19 9.47 -10.05
CA GLU A 159 12.35 10.20 -9.52
C GLU A 159 13.08 9.41 -8.43
N LYS A 160 12.34 8.73 -7.55
CA LYS A 160 12.89 7.86 -6.50
C LYS A 160 13.36 6.49 -7.01
N GLN A 161 13.38 6.28 -8.32
CA GLN A 161 13.92 5.09 -8.98
C GLN A 161 13.30 3.77 -8.52
N VAL A 162 11.97 3.73 -8.27
CA VAL A 162 11.30 2.51 -7.82
C VAL A 162 11.15 1.45 -8.93
N VAL A 163 11.24 1.83 -10.21
CA VAL A 163 11.02 0.93 -11.35
C VAL A 163 11.96 -0.27 -11.35
N PRO A 164 13.30 -0.12 -11.18
CA PRO A 164 14.20 -1.28 -11.12
C PRO A 164 13.84 -2.29 -10.04
N SER A 165 13.45 -1.84 -8.85
CA SER A 165 13.01 -2.72 -7.77
C SER A 165 11.68 -3.42 -8.11
N LEU A 166 10.73 -2.72 -8.72
CA LEU A 166 9.45 -3.32 -9.13
C LEU A 166 9.62 -4.42 -10.18
N LEU A 167 10.58 -4.31 -11.10
CA LEU A 167 10.86 -5.33 -12.12
C LEU A 167 11.22 -6.67 -11.48
N THR A 168 11.95 -6.67 -10.36
CA THR A 168 12.35 -7.92 -9.69
C THR A 168 11.15 -8.73 -9.19
N TYR A 169 10.05 -8.07 -8.82
CA TYR A 169 8.84 -8.72 -8.34
C TYR A 169 8.02 -9.41 -9.45
N LEU A 170 8.26 -9.09 -10.72
CA LEU A 170 7.57 -9.75 -11.85
C LEU A 170 7.94 -11.24 -11.96
N SER A 171 9.07 -11.67 -11.41
CA SER A 171 9.51 -13.05 -11.34
C SER A 171 9.13 -13.78 -10.03
N SER A 172 8.41 -13.13 -9.11
CA SER A 172 8.00 -13.73 -7.83
C SER A 172 7.20 -15.01 -8.02
N ALA A 173 7.40 -16.01 -7.16
CA ALA A 173 6.56 -17.21 -7.12
C ALA A 173 5.09 -16.91 -6.77
N ASP A 174 4.84 -15.82 -6.05
CA ASP A 174 3.52 -15.38 -5.64
C ASP A 174 2.80 -14.59 -6.74
N ALA A 175 1.64 -15.06 -7.16
CA ALA A 175 0.87 -14.46 -8.25
C ALA A 175 0.37 -13.04 -7.92
N ALA A 176 -0.04 -12.79 -6.66
CA ALA A 176 -0.51 -11.48 -6.26
C ALA A 176 0.64 -10.47 -6.22
N VAL A 177 1.83 -10.89 -5.81
CA VAL A 177 3.06 -10.07 -5.87
C VAL A 177 3.35 -9.67 -7.31
N ARG A 178 3.38 -10.64 -8.26
CA ARG A 178 3.61 -10.33 -9.68
C ARG A 178 2.55 -9.37 -10.25
N GLY A 179 1.29 -9.66 -10.00
CA GLY A 179 0.18 -8.86 -10.53
C GLY A 179 0.16 -7.43 -9.97
N LEU A 180 0.43 -7.26 -8.68
CA LEU A 180 0.50 -5.93 -8.07
C LEU A 180 1.74 -5.14 -8.54
N ALA A 181 2.87 -5.82 -8.79
CA ALA A 181 4.03 -5.20 -9.43
C ALA A 181 3.69 -4.73 -10.86
N ALA A 182 3.02 -5.58 -11.66
CA ALA A 182 2.56 -5.22 -13.00
C ALA A 182 1.62 -4.00 -12.97
N ARG A 183 0.66 -3.97 -12.04
CA ARG A 183 -0.23 -2.83 -11.83
C ARG A 183 0.56 -1.55 -11.48
N ALA A 184 1.52 -1.61 -10.58
CA ALA A 184 2.33 -0.46 -10.21
C ALA A 184 3.15 0.05 -11.40
N LEU A 185 3.81 -0.83 -12.16
CA LEU A 185 4.58 -0.49 -13.35
C LEU A 185 3.72 0.11 -14.46
N ARG A 186 2.45 -0.35 -14.62
CA ARG A 186 1.47 0.27 -15.51
C ARG A 186 1.24 1.73 -15.15
N LEU A 187 0.93 2.01 -13.88
CA LEU A 187 0.66 3.36 -13.38
C LEU A 187 1.85 4.30 -13.51
N LEU A 188 3.07 3.74 -13.45
CA LEU A 188 4.31 4.47 -13.69
C LEU A 188 4.67 4.59 -15.18
N LYS A 189 3.91 3.96 -16.07
CA LYS A 189 4.19 3.90 -17.52
C LYS A 189 5.62 3.42 -17.82
N ALA A 190 6.06 2.40 -17.08
CA ALA A 190 7.43 1.91 -17.09
C ALA A 190 7.76 1.13 -18.36
N VAL A 191 8.31 1.81 -19.37
CA VAL A 191 8.70 1.22 -20.68
C VAL A 191 9.67 0.06 -20.51
N GLN A 192 10.51 0.13 -19.48
CA GLN A 192 11.50 -0.92 -19.14
C GLN A 192 10.87 -2.27 -18.82
N ALA A 193 9.57 -2.30 -18.47
CA ALA A 193 8.87 -3.52 -18.08
C ALA A 193 8.23 -4.28 -19.26
N VAL A 194 8.29 -3.77 -20.48
CA VAL A 194 7.54 -4.29 -21.64
C VAL A 194 7.86 -5.75 -21.92
N GLU A 195 9.13 -6.16 -21.91
CA GLU A 195 9.52 -7.53 -22.24
C GLU A 195 9.10 -8.53 -21.16
N GLU A 196 9.23 -8.16 -19.88
CA GLU A 196 8.76 -8.98 -18.76
C GLU A 196 7.24 -9.09 -18.72
N MET A 197 6.52 -8.00 -19.04
CA MET A 197 5.05 -8.01 -19.13
C MET A 197 4.54 -8.95 -20.20
N LYS A 198 5.18 -9.00 -21.39
CA LYS A 198 4.82 -9.95 -22.45
C LYS A 198 4.92 -11.41 -22.01
N GLN A 199 5.90 -11.73 -21.15
CA GLN A 199 6.05 -13.08 -20.61
C GLN A 199 4.93 -13.45 -19.62
N LEU A 200 4.24 -12.46 -19.05
CA LEU A 200 3.17 -12.65 -18.09
C LEU A 200 1.76 -12.68 -18.71
N GLU A 201 1.58 -12.30 -20.00
CA GLU A 201 0.26 -12.22 -20.65
C GLU A 201 -0.55 -13.53 -20.56
N GLY A 202 0.13 -14.69 -20.52
CA GLY A 202 -0.50 -16.01 -20.39
C GLY A 202 -0.67 -16.50 -18.94
N ASP A 203 -0.39 -15.70 -17.93
CA ASP A 203 -0.48 -16.14 -16.54
C ASP A 203 -1.92 -16.01 -16.01
N GLU A 204 -2.66 -17.14 -16.00
CA GLU A 204 -4.07 -17.22 -15.58
C GLU A 204 -4.26 -17.22 -14.05
N ARG A 205 -3.20 -17.14 -13.25
CA ARG A 205 -3.31 -17.14 -11.79
C ARG A 205 -4.03 -15.89 -11.30
N LYS A 206 -5.00 -16.12 -10.39
CA LYS A 206 -5.85 -15.05 -9.87
C LYS A 206 -5.11 -14.13 -8.91
N VAL A 207 -5.40 -12.84 -9.05
CA VAL A 207 -4.96 -11.75 -8.18
C VAL A 207 -6.18 -11.09 -7.59
N ARG A 208 -6.16 -10.84 -6.28
CA ARG A 208 -7.19 -10.10 -5.56
C ARG A 208 -6.53 -8.88 -4.93
N PHE A 209 -7.14 -7.72 -5.11
CA PHE A 209 -6.68 -6.50 -4.45
C PHE A 209 -7.85 -5.53 -4.24
N TYR A 210 -7.69 -4.65 -3.25
CA TYR A 210 -8.66 -3.62 -2.96
C TYR A 210 -8.44 -2.39 -3.83
N HIS A 211 -9.54 -1.81 -4.33
CA HIS A 211 -9.54 -0.56 -5.05
C HIS A 211 -10.89 0.15 -4.84
N GLU A 212 -10.85 1.39 -4.35
CA GLU A 212 -12.01 2.29 -4.20
C GLU A 212 -13.24 1.66 -3.53
N GLY A 213 -13.05 0.93 -2.46
CA GLY A 213 -14.16 0.33 -1.69
C GLY A 213 -14.48 -1.11 -2.05
N GLU A 214 -13.91 -1.65 -3.12
CA GLU A 214 -14.22 -2.97 -3.65
C GLU A 214 -12.99 -3.89 -3.73
N ILE A 215 -13.23 -5.20 -3.71
CA ILE A 215 -12.22 -6.21 -4.02
C ILE A 215 -12.29 -6.55 -5.50
N ILE A 216 -11.27 -6.17 -6.21
CA ILE A 216 -11.08 -6.53 -7.63
C ILE A 216 -10.48 -7.94 -7.70
N VAL A 217 -11.03 -8.76 -8.58
CA VAL A 217 -10.51 -10.10 -8.90
C VAL A 217 -10.17 -10.14 -10.39
N THR A 218 -8.93 -10.40 -10.70
CA THR A 218 -8.38 -10.42 -12.07
C THR A 218 -7.31 -11.51 -12.17
N THR A 219 -6.56 -11.57 -13.26
CA THR A 219 -5.39 -12.44 -13.41
C THR A 219 -4.09 -11.65 -13.54
N VAL A 220 -2.96 -12.30 -13.35
CA VAL A 220 -1.65 -11.68 -13.61
C VAL A 220 -1.55 -11.25 -15.06
N GLY A 221 -2.02 -12.11 -16.00
CA GLY A 221 -1.99 -11.84 -17.44
C GLY A 221 -2.84 -10.63 -17.83
N GLU A 222 -4.05 -10.48 -17.26
CA GLU A 222 -4.88 -9.30 -17.49
C GLU A 222 -4.18 -8.02 -17.03
N LEU A 223 -3.57 -8.02 -15.83
CA LEU A 223 -2.82 -6.86 -15.32
C LEU A 223 -1.58 -6.54 -16.18
N ALA A 224 -0.90 -7.56 -16.70
CA ALA A 224 0.24 -7.38 -17.60
C ALA A 224 -0.22 -6.85 -18.98
N GLY A 225 -1.31 -7.37 -19.54
CA GLY A 225 -1.89 -6.89 -20.79
C GLY A 225 -2.34 -5.43 -20.70
N ASP A 226 -3.05 -5.06 -19.64
CA ASP A 226 -3.41 -3.66 -19.35
C ASP A 226 -2.19 -2.75 -19.27
N ALA A 227 -1.09 -3.24 -18.66
CA ALA A 227 0.16 -2.49 -18.59
C ALA A 227 0.78 -2.25 -19.97
N LEU A 228 0.82 -3.25 -20.83
CA LEU A 228 1.34 -3.14 -22.20
C LEU A 228 0.55 -2.12 -23.01
N VAL A 229 -0.79 -2.15 -22.92
CA VAL A 229 -1.66 -1.19 -23.61
C VAL A 229 -1.41 0.23 -23.13
N GLU A 230 -1.36 0.46 -21.82
CA GLU A 230 -1.17 1.79 -21.23
C GLU A 230 0.22 2.37 -21.57
N ILE A 231 1.27 1.54 -21.50
CA ILE A 231 2.64 1.95 -21.84
C ILE A 231 2.74 2.32 -23.32
N LYS A 232 2.17 1.52 -24.22
CA LYS A 232 2.16 1.81 -25.65
C LYS A 232 1.46 3.13 -25.95
N ASN A 233 0.25 3.33 -25.42
CA ASN A 233 -0.51 4.57 -25.62
C ASN A 233 0.26 5.80 -25.13
N SER A 234 1.01 5.67 -24.04
CA SER A 234 1.80 6.79 -23.50
C SER A 234 2.99 7.18 -24.39
N GLN A 235 3.54 6.23 -25.18
CA GLN A 235 4.62 6.52 -26.13
C GLN A 235 4.10 7.22 -27.38
N GLU A 236 2.89 6.86 -27.85
CA GLU A 236 2.29 7.46 -29.06
C GLU A 236 1.90 8.93 -28.87
N ILE A 237 1.63 9.38 -27.63
CA ILE A 237 1.27 10.77 -27.32
C ILE A 237 2.50 11.70 -27.33
N HIS A 238 3.71 11.14 -27.22
CA HIS A 238 4.96 11.92 -27.12
C HIS A 238 5.75 11.94 -28.44
N HIS A 239 5.20 11.37 -29.51
CA HIS A 239 5.67 11.45 -30.89
C HIS A 239 4.75 12.32 -31.73
#